data_87dbe5ffddd541423752afc3b3be727c
#
_entry.id   87dbe5ffddd541423752afc3b3be727c
#
_cell.length_a   1.000
_cell.length_b   1.000
_cell.length_c   1.000
_cell.angle_alpha   90.00
_cell.angle_beta   90.00
_cell.angle_gamma   90.00
#
_symmetry.space_group_name_H-M   'P 1'
#
loop_
_entity.id
_entity.type
_entity.pdbx_description
1 polymer ?
#
loop_
_entity_poly.entity_id
_entity_poly.type
_entity_poly.pdbx_seq_one_letter_code
_entity_poly.pdbx_strand_id
1 'polypeptide(L)'
;EAPVVSIDLPSGLMPEDNSSNVRANIVRATLTLTFQQLKLSMLFAENQPYLGEVKVLDIRLSKSFAESKDSRFSLVEEGELRSFLRRRWPFAHKGEMGHALLIAGSYGMSGAAILSARACLRSGVGKLSVHTPKANYTVMQMAVPEAVLQMDASELRFTEALDTIAYSAMGVGPGLGTDETTALSLISQLRRANCPVVIDADAINILAAHRAWLQQLPKDCILTPHPKEMERLLGAASHDSCELLNRASEMAARLQAYILLKGHYTALCLPSGQVIFNTTGNAGMATAGCGDVLTGVITGLLARGYQHQQACMLGMYLHGLAGDLAVRTKGMESLVASDIVDSLPAAFRYIED
;
A
#
# COMPACT_ATOMS: atom_id res chain seq x y z
N GLU A 1 21.10 15.13 -29.67
CA GLU A 1 22.15 14.26 -29.09
C GLU A 1 21.89 12.82 -29.51
N ALA A 2 22.95 12.02 -29.65
CA ALA A 2 22.80 10.60 -29.98
C ALA A 2 22.19 9.85 -28.79
N PRO A 3 21.29 8.86 -29.02
CA PRO A 3 20.77 8.05 -27.92
C PRO A 3 21.88 7.20 -27.29
N VAL A 4 21.86 7.12 -25.95
CA VAL A 4 22.81 6.33 -25.18
C VAL A 4 22.12 5.05 -24.74
N VAL A 5 22.67 3.90 -25.10
CA VAL A 5 22.18 2.58 -24.66
C VAL A 5 23.17 1.99 -23.67
N SER A 6 22.71 1.74 -22.46
CA SER A 6 23.49 1.05 -21.42
C SER A 6 23.19 -0.44 -21.41
N ILE A 7 24.23 -1.24 -21.27
CA ILE A 7 24.14 -2.70 -21.14
C ILE A 7 24.29 -3.04 -19.67
N ASP A 8 23.31 -3.75 -19.13
CA ASP A 8 23.08 -4.15 -17.76
C ASP A 8 22.83 -2.97 -16.81
N LEU A 9 23.79 -2.06 -16.61
CA LEU A 9 23.68 -0.85 -15.80
C LEU A 9 24.41 0.32 -16.48
N PRO A 10 23.92 1.57 -16.35
CA PRO A 10 24.68 2.74 -16.75
C PRO A 10 26.03 2.79 -16.01
N SER A 11 27.10 3.06 -16.76
CA SER A 11 28.43 3.18 -16.17
C SER A 11 28.44 4.22 -15.06
N GLY A 12 28.99 3.85 -13.91
CA GLY A 12 28.99 4.66 -12.69
C GLY A 12 27.84 4.43 -11.74
N LEU A 13 26.74 3.79 -12.15
CA LEU A 13 25.65 3.38 -11.25
C LEU A 13 25.96 2.00 -10.63
N MET A 14 25.89 1.90 -9.30
CA MET A 14 26.02 0.63 -8.59
C MET A 14 24.69 -0.14 -8.57
N PRO A 15 24.70 -1.48 -8.50
CA PRO A 15 23.48 -2.30 -8.57
C PRO A 15 22.58 -2.17 -7.35
N GLU A 16 23.08 -1.76 -6.22
CA GLU A 16 22.35 -1.66 -4.96
C GLU A 16 22.49 -0.25 -4.36
N ASP A 17 23.46 -0.03 -3.49
CA ASP A 17 23.67 1.22 -2.76
C ASP A 17 24.52 2.22 -3.58
N ASN A 18 24.01 3.44 -3.71
CA ASN A 18 24.66 4.56 -4.39
C ASN A 18 24.91 5.76 -3.44
N SER A 19 24.84 5.57 -2.13
CA SER A 19 24.99 6.64 -1.14
C SER A 19 26.37 7.32 -1.20
N SER A 20 27.42 6.56 -1.47
CA SER A 20 28.78 7.05 -1.63
C SER A 20 29.15 7.42 -3.06
N ASN A 21 28.22 7.33 -4.01
CA ASN A 21 28.51 7.50 -5.43
C ASN A 21 28.53 8.98 -5.84
N VAL A 22 29.46 9.35 -6.72
CA VAL A 22 29.50 10.68 -7.32
C VAL A 22 28.53 10.74 -8.49
N ARG A 23 27.33 11.26 -8.24
CA ARG A 23 26.22 11.29 -9.22
C ARG A 23 26.55 11.95 -10.56
N ALA A 24 27.46 12.93 -10.56
CA ALA A 24 27.95 13.59 -11.79
C ALA A 24 28.74 12.66 -12.72
N ASN A 25 29.26 11.55 -12.20
CA ASN A 25 30.03 10.56 -12.97
C ASN A 25 29.18 9.39 -13.48
N ILE A 26 27.86 9.42 -13.25
CA ILE A 26 26.95 8.38 -13.75
C ILE A 26 26.49 8.75 -15.15
N VAL A 27 26.63 7.82 -16.08
CA VAL A 27 26.15 7.98 -17.46
C VAL A 27 24.62 8.06 -17.47
N ARG A 28 24.06 9.00 -18.22
CA ARG A 28 22.62 9.10 -18.44
C ARG A 28 22.25 8.34 -19.70
N ALA A 29 21.61 7.19 -19.53
CA ALA A 29 21.12 6.38 -20.63
C ALA A 29 19.76 6.89 -21.14
N THR A 30 19.51 6.70 -22.42
CA THR A 30 18.18 6.79 -23.04
C THR A 30 17.43 5.47 -22.85
N LEU A 31 18.19 4.36 -22.89
CA LEU A 31 17.68 3.00 -22.75
C LEU A 31 18.71 2.17 -21.95
N THR A 32 18.24 1.43 -20.96
CA THR A 32 19.03 0.44 -20.22
C THR A 32 18.50 -0.96 -20.50
N LEU A 33 19.34 -1.81 -21.08
CA LEU A 33 19.06 -3.22 -21.34
C LEU A 33 19.65 -4.06 -20.21
N THR A 34 18.87 -4.30 -19.14
CA THR A 34 19.36 -5.06 -17.98
C THR A 34 19.13 -6.56 -18.14
N PHE A 35 20.02 -7.37 -17.56
CA PHE A 35 20.00 -8.81 -17.74
C PHE A 35 19.22 -9.52 -16.65
N GLN A 36 18.36 -10.45 -17.07
CA GLN A 36 17.59 -11.42 -16.32
C GLN A 36 16.59 -10.83 -15.31
N GLN A 37 16.97 -9.79 -14.56
CA GLN A 37 16.15 -9.16 -13.51
C GLN A 37 16.54 -7.71 -13.27
N LEU A 38 15.62 -6.94 -12.69
CA LEU A 38 15.90 -5.58 -12.22
C LEU A 38 16.95 -5.62 -11.10
N LYS A 39 17.85 -4.63 -11.10
CA LYS A 39 18.77 -4.39 -9.98
C LYS A 39 18.07 -3.50 -8.95
N LEU A 40 18.42 -3.64 -7.67
CA LEU A 40 17.77 -2.89 -6.59
C LEU A 40 17.81 -1.37 -6.84
N SER A 41 18.94 -0.84 -7.29
CA SER A 41 19.10 0.59 -7.60
C SER A 41 18.15 1.11 -8.69
N MET A 42 17.64 0.24 -9.57
CA MET A 42 16.67 0.62 -10.61
C MET A 42 15.27 0.89 -10.04
N LEU A 43 15.00 0.43 -8.83
CA LEU A 43 13.71 0.60 -8.14
C LEU A 43 13.65 1.92 -7.35
N PHE A 44 14.74 2.71 -7.33
CA PHE A 44 14.86 3.94 -6.57
C PHE A 44 14.68 5.18 -7.46
N ALA A 45 13.79 6.08 -7.03
CA ALA A 45 13.36 7.24 -7.81
C ALA A 45 14.53 8.18 -8.21
N GLU A 46 15.51 8.36 -7.32
CA GLU A 46 16.66 9.23 -7.57
C GLU A 46 17.61 8.73 -8.66
N ASN A 47 17.50 7.45 -9.05
CA ASN A 47 18.31 6.85 -10.10
C ASN A 47 17.62 6.90 -11.48
N GLN A 48 16.31 7.17 -11.52
CA GLN A 48 15.55 7.27 -12.78
C GLN A 48 16.19 8.17 -13.86
N PRO A 49 16.77 9.35 -13.55
CA PRO A 49 17.40 10.22 -14.56
C PRO A 49 18.59 9.60 -15.27
N TYR A 50 19.15 8.50 -14.74
CA TYR A 50 20.31 7.81 -15.32
C TYR A 50 19.91 6.57 -16.13
N LEU A 51 18.73 5.99 -15.85
CA LEU A 51 18.30 4.71 -16.41
C LEU A 51 17.65 4.83 -17.80
N GLY A 52 16.95 5.93 -18.05
CA GLY A 52 16.07 6.03 -19.22
C GLY A 52 14.97 4.97 -19.18
N GLU A 53 14.56 4.47 -20.33
CA GLU A 53 13.68 3.30 -20.45
C GLU A 53 14.46 2.04 -20.02
N VAL A 54 13.88 1.23 -19.14
CA VAL A 54 14.51 -0.03 -18.68
C VAL A 54 13.82 -1.22 -19.33
N LYS A 55 14.61 -2.09 -19.98
CA LYS A 55 14.14 -3.36 -20.53
C LYS A 55 14.92 -4.52 -19.94
N VAL A 56 14.20 -5.49 -19.37
CA VAL A 56 14.79 -6.73 -18.86
C VAL A 56 14.95 -7.72 -20.01
N LEU A 57 16.15 -8.21 -20.22
CA LEU A 57 16.48 -9.22 -21.22
C LEU A 57 16.69 -10.58 -20.55
N ASP A 58 15.93 -11.59 -20.95
CA ASP A 58 16.17 -12.97 -20.52
C ASP A 58 17.43 -13.50 -21.21
N ILE A 59 18.49 -13.71 -20.44
CA ILE A 59 19.75 -14.31 -20.88
C ILE A 59 19.82 -15.82 -20.60
N ARG A 60 18.67 -16.43 -20.28
CA ARG A 60 18.51 -17.87 -20.06
C ARG A 60 19.37 -18.43 -18.92
N LEU A 61 19.46 -17.71 -17.80
CA LEU A 61 20.09 -18.25 -16.60
C LEU A 61 19.26 -19.41 -16.03
N SER A 62 19.94 -20.31 -15.33
CA SER A 62 19.29 -21.44 -14.67
C SER A 62 18.27 -20.95 -13.62
N LYS A 63 17.00 -21.23 -13.84
CA LYS A 63 15.92 -20.89 -12.88
C LYS A 63 16.15 -21.59 -11.54
N SER A 64 16.53 -22.86 -11.56
CA SER A 64 16.80 -23.65 -10.34
C SER A 64 17.96 -23.07 -9.54
N PHE A 65 18.97 -22.48 -10.20
CA PHE A 65 20.05 -21.80 -9.50
C PHE A 65 19.56 -20.49 -8.88
N ALA A 66 18.80 -19.69 -9.61
CA ALA A 66 18.23 -18.43 -9.09
C ALA A 66 17.31 -18.69 -7.88
N GLU A 67 16.43 -19.69 -7.98
CA GLU A 67 15.52 -20.12 -6.92
C GLU A 67 16.25 -20.68 -5.68
N SER A 68 17.45 -21.24 -5.87
CA SER A 68 18.27 -21.77 -4.77
C SER A 68 19.01 -20.71 -3.96
N LYS A 69 18.94 -19.42 -4.37
CA LYS A 69 19.62 -18.32 -3.69
C LYS A 69 18.68 -17.57 -2.79
N ASP A 70 19.01 -17.54 -1.51
CA ASP A 70 18.32 -16.66 -0.57
C ASP A 70 18.62 -15.21 -0.92
N SER A 71 17.58 -14.43 -1.13
CA SER A 71 17.65 -13.00 -1.33
C SER A 71 16.78 -12.28 -0.31
N ARG A 72 17.30 -11.20 0.25
CA ARG A 72 16.51 -10.29 1.08
C ARG A 72 15.42 -9.59 0.26
N PHE A 73 15.64 -9.43 -1.04
CA PHE A 73 14.79 -8.68 -1.96
C PHE A 73 14.17 -9.61 -2.99
N SER A 74 12.87 -9.45 -3.21
CA SER A 74 12.14 -10.17 -4.27
C SER A 74 11.12 -9.25 -4.94
N LEU A 75 10.61 -9.68 -6.09
CA LEU A 75 9.48 -9.04 -6.78
C LEU A 75 8.22 -9.88 -6.54
N VAL A 76 7.07 -9.22 -6.57
CA VAL A 76 5.79 -9.92 -6.64
C VAL A 76 5.69 -10.66 -7.97
N GLU A 77 5.44 -11.95 -7.91
CA GLU A 77 5.20 -12.78 -9.09
C GLU A 77 3.71 -13.10 -9.24
N GLU A 78 3.17 -12.91 -10.44
CA GLU A 78 1.75 -13.12 -10.71
C GLU A 78 1.32 -14.57 -10.43
N GLY A 79 2.17 -15.55 -10.77
CA GLY A 79 1.90 -16.95 -10.49
C GLY A 79 1.76 -17.27 -9.00
N GLU A 80 2.53 -16.61 -8.14
CA GLU A 80 2.40 -16.71 -6.70
C GLU A 80 1.06 -16.11 -6.23
N LEU A 81 0.70 -14.92 -6.73
CA LEU A 81 -0.56 -14.28 -6.37
C LEU A 81 -1.78 -15.11 -6.77
N ARG A 82 -1.75 -15.73 -7.95
CA ARG A 82 -2.81 -16.66 -8.41
C ARG A 82 -3.00 -17.82 -7.44
N SER A 83 -1.93 -18.32 -6.83
CA SER A 83 -2.00 -19.40 -5.84
C SER A 83 -2.69 -18.98 -4.53
N PHE A 84 -2.74 -17.69 -4.22
CA PHE A 84 -3.40 -17.17 -3.02
C PHE A 84 -4.90 -16.97 -3.19
N LEU A 85 -5.41 -16.90 -4.45
CA LEU A 85 -6.79 -16.53 -4.72
C LEU A 85 -7.77 -17.50 -4.06
N ARG A 86 -8.71 -16.92 -3.31
CA ARG A 86 -9.76 -17.67 -2.63
C ARG A 86 -11.00 -17.78 -3.49
N ARG A 87 -11.26 -18.98 -3.98
CA ARG A 87 -12.47 -19.26 -4.75
C ARG A 87 -13.73 -19.01 -3.94
N ARG A 88 -14.74 -18.36 -4.55
CA ARG A 88 -16.10 -18.33 -4.02
C ARG A 88 -16.84 -19.59 -4.42
N TRP A 89 -17.35 -20.30 -3.43
CA TRP A 89 -18.20 -21.45 -3.67
C TRP A 89 -19.65 -21.03 -4.00
N PRO A 90 -20.42 -21.81 -4.75
CA PRO A 90 -21.77 -21.42 -5.17
C PRO A 90 -22.73 -21.07 -4.03
N PHE A 91 -22.55 -21.67 -2.87
CA PHE A 91 -23.39 -21.44 -1.67
C PHE A 91 -22.79 -20.41 -0.70
N ALA A 92 -21.71 -19.76 -1.06
CA ALA A 92 -21.08 -18.77 -0.21
C ALA A 92 -22.04 -17.59 0.08
N HIS A 93 -22.14 -17.18 1.33
CA HIS A 93 -22.96 -16.07 1.75
C HIS A 93 -22.13 -14.92 2.37
N LYS A 94 -22.75 -13.74 2.51
CA LYS A 94 -22.05 -12.54 2.98
C LYS A 94 -21.34 -12.70 4.33
N GLY A 95 -21.81 -13.59 5.21
CA GLY A 95 -21.19 -13.85 6.51
C GLY A 95 -19.81 -14.53 6.39
N GLU A 96 -19.62 -15.42 5.40
CA GLU A 96 -18.37 -16.12 5.15
C GLU A 96 -17.32 -15.23 4.45
N MET A 97 -17.79 -14.15 3.82
CA MET A 97 -16.92 -13.22 3.09
C MET A 97 -16.31 -12.14 4.00
N GLY A 98 -16.45 -12.27 5.31
CA GLY A 98 -15.92 -11.39 6.31
C GLY A 98 -16.69 -10.08 6.52
N HIS A 99 -16.34 -9.38 7.58
CA HIS A 99 -16.91 -8.10 7.96
C HIS A 99 -15.79 -7.10 8.24
N ALA A 100 -15.58 -6.14 7.37
CA ALA A 100 -14.60 -5.07 7.56
C ALA A 100 -15.18 -3.91 8.36
N LEU A 101 -14.32 -3.28 9.17
CA LEU A 101 -14.55 -1.97 9.77
C LEU A 101 -13.59 -0.96 9.15
N LEU A 102 -14.10 0.19 8.72
CA LEU A 102 -13.28 1.35 8.38
C LEU A 102 -13.58 2.48 9.37
N ILE A 103 -12.54 3.05 9.98
CA ILE A 103 -12.60 4.26 10.80
C ILE A 103 -11.94 5.37 9.99
N ALA A 104 -12.75 6.20 9.34
CA ALA A 104 -12.27 7.12 8.32
C ALA A 104 -13.17 8.35 8.16
N GLY A 105 -12.57 9.43 7.68
CA GLY A 105 -13.25 10.68 7.42
C GLY A 105 -13.39 11.56 8.68
N SER A 106 -13.30 12.85 8.45
CA SER A 106 -13.64 13.92 9.37
C SER A 106 -14.44 14.99 8.60
N TYR A 107 -14.89 16.02 9.27
CA TYR A 107 -15.55 17.13 8.59
C TYR A 107 -14.66 17.72 7.49
N GLY A 108 -15.16 17.72 6.25
CA GLY A 108 -14.40 18.15 5.06
C GLY A 108 -13.54 17.05 4.41
N MET A 109 -13.41 15.84 5.02
CA MET A 109 -12.59 14.73 4.52
C MET A 109 -13.41 13.45 4.26
N SER A 110 -14.71 13.57 4.01
CA SER A 110 -15.58 12.42 3.69
C SER A 110 -15.16 11.66 2.42
N GLY A 111 -14.50 12.35 1.47
CA GLY A 111 -13.98 11.73 0.24
C GLY A 111 -13.01 10.58 0.49
N ALA A 112 -12.13 10.70 1.48
CA ALA A 112 -11.19 9.64 1.86
C ALA A 112 -11.93 8.39 2.38
N ALA A 113 -12.96 8.59 3.22
CA ALA A 113 -13.82 7.51 3.70
C ALA A 113 -14.60 6.83 2.57
N ILE A 114 -15.11 7.60 1.60
CA ILE A 114 -15.83 7.08 0.43
C ILE A 114 -14.92 6.22 -0.44
N LEU A 115 -13.73 6.71 -0.77
CA LEU A 115 -12.77 5.98 -1.60
C LEU A 115 -12.33 4.67 -0.95
N SER A 116 -11.97 4.72 0.35
CA SER A 116 -11.60 3.52 1.11
C SER A 116 -12.76 2.51 1.18
N ALA A 117 -13.99 2.99 1.44
CA ALA A 117 -15.17 2.13 1.57
C ALA A 117 -15.51 1.44 0.24
N ARG A 118 -15.54 2.19 -0.87
CA ARG A 118 -15.79 1.63 -2.21
C ARG A 118 -14.72 0.61 -2.60
N ALA A 119 -13.45 0.90 -2.35
CA ALA A 119 -12.33 0.00 -2.62
C ALA A 119 -12.43 -1.29 -1.78
N CYS A 120 -12.78 -1.18 -0.49
CA CYS A 120 -12.98 -2.30 0.40
C CYS A 120 -14.09 -3.24 -0.13
N LEU A 121 -15.23 -2.69 -0.53
CA LEU A 121 -16.33 -3.46 -1.13
C LEU A 121 -15.91 -4.14 -2.44
N ARG A 122 -15.16 -3.42 -3.30
CA ARG A 122 -14.62 -3.98 -4.55
C ARG A 122 -13.60 -5.09 -4.34
N SER A 123 -13.02 -5.20 -3.14
CA SER A 123 -12.09 -6.30 -2.76
C SER A 123 -12.81 -7.56 -2.29
N GLY A 124 -14.13 -7.59 -2.40
CA GLY A 124 -14.94 -8.78 -2.25
C GLY A 124 -15.39 -9.11 -0.82
N VAL A 125 -15.21 -8.19 0.14
CA VAL A 125 -15.73 -8.35 1.50
C VAL A 125 -17.26 -8.51 1.51
N GLY A 126 -17.77 -9.32 2.43
CA GLY A 126 -19.20 -9.60 2.51
C GLY A 126 -20.02 -8.51 3.19
N LYS A 127 -19.43 -7.83 4.16
CA LYS A 127 -20.05 -6.72 4.91
C LYS A 127 -18.99 -5.67 5.21
N LEU A 128 -19.42 -4.41 5.15
CA LEU A 128 -18.60 -3.26 5.52
C LEU A 128 -19.35 -2.38 6.50
N SER A 129 -18.72 -2.07 7.64
CA SER A 129 -19.14 -0.98 8.51
C SER A 129 -18.13 0.18 8.35
N VAL A 130 -18.65 1.41 8.32
CA VAL A 130 -17.83 2.61 8.33
C VAL A 130 -18.19 3.42 9.56
N HIS A 131 -17.19 3.64 10.43
CA HIS A 131 -17.28 4.57 11.54
C HIS A 131 -16.77 5.93 11.11
N THR A 132 -17.61 6.95 11.23
CA THR A 132 -17.34 8.31 10.73
C THR A 132 -18.15 9.33 11.52
N PRO A 133 -17.74 10.62 11.58
CA PRO A 133 -18.52 11.68 12.23
C PRO A 133 -19.92 11.85 11.63
N LYS A 134 -20.86 12.34 12.45
CA LYS A 134 -22.25 12.52 12.04
C LYS A 134 -22.44 13.40 10.81
N ALA A 135 -21.59 14.43 10.63
CA ALA A 135 -21.64 15.30 9.45
C ALA A 135 -21.48 14.54 8.13
N ASN A 136 -20.86 13.36 8.15
CA ASN A 136 -20.66 12.53 6.95
C ASN A 136 -21.85 11.62 6.61
N TYR A 137 -22.89 11.53 7.45
CA TYR A 137 -23.98 10.58 7.29
C TYR A 137 -24.60 10.61 5.90
N THR A 138 -25.11 11.75 5.48
CA THR A 138 -25.83 11.85 4.21
C THR A 138 -24.97 11.51 3.01
N VAL A 139 -23.76 12.08 2.97
CA VAL A 139 -22.87 11.89 1.83
C VAL A 139 -22.39 10.43 1.73
N MET A 140 -22.13 9.77 2.87
CA MET A 140 -21.73 8.36 2.90
C MET A 140 -22.88 7.45 2.44
N GLN A 141 -24.12 7.67 2.92
CA GLN A 141 -25.29 6.88 2.50
C GLN A 141 -25.58 7.01 1.01
N MET A 142 -25.35 8.18 0.44
CA MET A 142 -25.54 8.41 -1.00
C MET A 142 -24.40 7.78 -1.84
N ALA A 143 -23.14 7.87 -1.37
CA ALA A 143 -21.97 7.46 -2.14
C ALA A 143 -21.64 5.96 -1.99
N VAL A 144 -22.02 5.33 -0.86
CA VAL A 144 -21.68 3.93 -0.53
C VAL A 144 -22.88 3.28 0.16
N PRO A 145 -24.00 3.06 -0.57
CA PRO A 145 -25.24 2.53 0.02
C PRO A 145 -25.11 1.11 0.58
N GLU A 146 -24.09 0.36 0.16
CA GLU A 146 -23.82 -1.01 0.65
C GLU A 146 -23.17 -1.02 2.04
N ALA A 147 -22.62 0.10 2.51
CA ALA A 147 -21.97 0.19 3.81
C ALA A 147 -22.98 0.45 4.94
N VAL A 148 -22.77 -0.21 6.07
CA VAL A 148 -23.48 0.12 7.32
C VAL A 148 -22.70 1.22 8.03
N LEU A 149 -23.36 2.35 8.31
CA LEU A 149 -22.71 3.46 9.00
C LEU A 149 -22.86 3.33 10.51
N GLN A 150 -21.75 3.55 11.20
CA GLN A 150 -21.69 3.77 12.65
C GLN A 150 -21.24 5.21 12.89
N MET A 151 -22.16 6.01 13.44
CA MET A 151 -21.87 7.42 13.67
C MET A 151 -21.11 7.61 14.96
N ASP A 152 -20.02 8.37 14.90
CA ASP A 152 -19.31 8.87 16.08
C ASP A 152 -20.25 9.77 16.93
N ALA A 153 -19.96 9.91 18.22
CA ALA A 153 -20.68 10.84 19.08
C ALA A 153 -20.50 12.31 18.61
N SER A 154 -19.36 12.61 18.02
CA SER A 154 -19.02 13.93 17.47
C SER A 154 -19.64 14.17 16.09
N GLU A 155 -19.96 15.43 15.84
CA GLU A 155 -20.34 15.92 14.49
C GLU A 155 -19.15 15.97 13.53
N LEU A 156 -17.92 16.17 14.02
CA LEU A 156 -16.81 16.64 13.18
C LEU A 156 -15.64 15.67 13.08
N ARG A 157 -15.44 14.76 14.04
CA ARG A 157 -14.20 13.96 14.16
C ARG A 157 -14.40 12.65 14.87
N PHE A 158 -13.40 11.79 14.82
CA PHE A 158 -13.34 10.53 15.57
C PHE A 158 -13.03 10.80 17.04
N THR A 159 -13.89 10.35 17.96
CA THR A 159 -13.79 10.65 19.40
C THR A 159 -13.92 9.44 20.31
N GLU A 160 -14.37 8.29 19.82
CA GLU A 160 -14.59 7.12 20.68
C GLU A 160 -14.14 5.81 20.02
N ALA A 161 -13.41 5.00 20.81
CA ALA A 161 -12.96 3.69 20.36
C ALA A 161 -14.10 2.67 20.38
N LEU A 162 -14.15 1.84 19.34
CA LEU A 162 -15.15 0.80 19.13
C LEU A 162 -14.67 -0.58 19.62
N ASP A 163 -15.62 -1.44 19.96
CA ASP A 163 -15.34 -2.87 20.08
C ASP A 163 -15.18 -3.48 18.68
N THR A 164 -14.10 -4.23 18.48
CA THR A 164 -13.76 -4.83 17.19
C THR A 164 -14.00 -6.33 17.11
N ILE A 165 -14.60 -6.94 18.14
CA ILE A 165 -14.81 -8.41 18.22
C ILE A 165 -15.65 -8.97 17.06
N ALA A 166 -16.59 -8.16 16.56
CA ALA A 166 -17.50 -8.57 15.46
C ALA A 166 -16.88 -8.40 14.06
N TYR A 167 -15.66 -7.86 13.97
CA TYR A 167 -15.02 -7.54 12.68
C TYR A 167 -13.88 -8.49 12.38
N SER A 168 -13.74 -8.82 11.09
CA SER A 168 -12.68 -9.68 10.59
C SER A 168 -11.38 -8.91 10.30
N ALA A 169 -11.47 -7.61 10.05
CA ALA A 169 -10.34 -6.69 9.90
C ALA A 169 -10.80 -5.23 10.07
N MET A 170 -9.85 -4.36 10.40
CA MET A 170 -10.07 -2.92 10.56
C MET A 170 -9.05 -2.12 9.75
N GLY A 171 -9.52 -1.09 9.04
CA GLY A 171 -8.69 -0.04 8.45
C GLY A 171 -8.95 1.28 9.17
N VAL A 172 -7.89 2.03 9.49
CA VAL A 172 -8.01 3.31 10.21
C VAL A 172 -7.05 4.36 9.65
N GLY A 173 -7.53 5.58 9.51
CA GLY A 173 -6.67 6.73 9.22
C GLY A 173 -7.06 7.61 8.04
N PRO A 174 -7.62 7.11 6.93
CA PRO A 174 -7.99 7.95 5.81
C PRO A 174 -8.88 9.13 6.20
N GLY A 175 -8.37 10.35 6.04
CA GLY A 175 -9.10 11.58 6.34
C GLY A 175 -9.56 11.74 7.79
N LEU A 176 -8.85 11.14 8.76
CA LEU A 176 -9.28 11.10 10.16
C LEU A 176 -9.10 12.43 10.90
N GLY A 177 -8.15 13.26 10.43
CA GLY A 177 -7.65 14.42 11.16
C GLY A 177 -6.62 14.03 12.22
N THR A 178 -5.89 15.03 12.74
CA THR A 178 -4.75 14.81 13.65
C THR A 178 -4.86 15.57 14.96
N ASP A 179 -6.08 16.02 15.33
CA ASP A 179 -6.29 16.70 16.61
C ASP A 179 -6.14 15.75 17.81
N GLU A 180 -5.90 16.33 18.99
CA GLU A 180 -5.57 15.58 20.21
C GLU A 180 -6.68 14.60 20.63
N THR A 181 -7.95 14.95 20.47
CA THR A 181 -9.07 14.06 20.80
C THR A 181 -9.05 12.84 19.90
N THR A 182 -8.85 13.05 18.59
CA THR A 182 -8.71 11.97 17.60
C THR A 182 -7.47 11.11 17.89
N ALA A 183 -6.36 11.73 18.29
CA ALA A 183 -5.14 10.99 18.64
C ALA A 183 -5.35 10.07 19.85
N LEU A 184 -5.98 10.56 20.92
CA LEU A 184 -6.29 9.74 22.10
C LEU A 184 -7.26 8.60 21.79
N SER A 185 -8.25 8.86 20.95
CA SER A 185 -9.22 7.85 20.50
C SER A 185 -8.56 6.79 19.62
N LEU A 186 -7.66 7.20 18.73
CA LEU A 186 -6.89 6.29 17.88
C LEU A 186 -6.06 5.32 18.71
N ILE A 187 -5.25 5.80 19.66
CA ILE A 187 -4.41 4.91 20.45
C ILE A 187 -5.26 3.98 21.33
N SER A 188 -6.40 4.47 21.83
CA SER A 188 -7.36 3.63 22.56
C SER A 188 -7.93 2.53 21.64
N GLN A 189 -8.25 2.87 20.39
CA GLN A 189 -8.74 1.92 19.37
C GLN A 189 -7.71 0.85 19.05
N LEU A 190 -6.46 1.26 18.79
CA LEU A 190 -5.38 0.33 18.44
C LEU A 190 -5.07 -0.67 19.58
N ARG A 191 -5.08 -0.20 20.82
CA ARG A 191 -4.89 -1.06 22.01
C ARG A 191 -5.99 -2.10 22.21
N ARG A 192 -7.20 -1.81 21.73
CA ARG A 192 -8.38 -2.68 21.88
C ARG A 192 -8.66 -3.54 20.66
N ALA A 193 -7.85 -3.41 19.61
CA ALA A 193 -8.06 -4.13 18.37
C ALA A 193 -7.95 -5.66 18.59
N ASN A 194 -9.01 -6.39 18.26
CA ASN A 194 -9.09 -7.85 18.34
C ASN A 194 -9.08 -8.50 16.93
N CYS A 195 -8.77 -7.73 15.89
CA CYS A 195 -8.71 -8.16 14.51
C CYS A 195 -7.49 -7.56 13.83
N PRO A 196 -7.07 -8.06 12.65
CA PRO A 196 -6.04 -7.44 11.82
C PRO A 196 -6.31 -5.96 11.55
N VAL A 197 -5.26 -5.13 11.57
CA VAL A 197 -5.36 -3.67 11.45
C VAL A 197 -4.51 -3.13 10.32
N VAL A 198 -5.10 -2.29 9.48
CA VAL A 198 -4.41 -1.44 8.50
C VAL A 198 -4.41 0.01 9.00
N ILE A 199 -3.24 0.63 9.05
CA ILE A 199 -3.00 1.98 9.59
C ILE A 199 -2.43 2.84 8.45
N ASP A 200 -3.11 3.92 8.08
CA ASP A 200 -2.70 4.78 6.97
C ASP A 200 -2.89 6.26 7.29
N ALA A 201 -2.35 7.12 6.46
CA ALA A 201 -2.63 8.57 6.39
C ALA A 201 -2.54 9.26 7.76
N ASP A 202 -3.64 9.90 8.22
CA ASP A 202 -3.63 10.67 9.47
C ASP A 202 -3.34 9.82 10.71
N ALA A 203 -3.68 8.54 10.70
CA ALA A 203 -3.28 7.64 11.78
C ALA A 203 -1.75 7.47 11.84
N ILE A 204 -1.08 7.40 10.69
CA ILE A 204 0.40 7.39 10.64
C ILE A 204 0.96 8.73 11.12
N ASN A 205 0.37 9.87 10.73
CA ASN A 205 0.79 11.19 11.18
C ASN A 205 0.66 11.34 12.70
N ILE A 206 -0.42 10.85 13.30
CA ILE A 206 -0.62 10.83 14.75
C ILE A 206 0.47 9.98 15.43
N LEU A 207 0.72 8.77 14.93
CA LEU A 207 1.77 7.89 15.48
C LEU A 207 3.16 8.52 15.35
N ALA A 208 3.43 9.26 14.28
CA ALA A 208 4.68 9.98 14.10
C ALA A 208 4.87 11.12 15.11
N ALA A 209 3.79 11.82 15.47
CA ALA A 209 3.78 12.83 16.52
C ALA A 209 3.94 12.23 17.93
N HIS A 210 3.46 11.01 18.14
CA HIS A 210 3.46 10.30 19.43
C HIS A 210 4.26 8.99 19.35
N ARG A 211 5.52 9.04 18.92
CA ARG A 211 6.35 7.86 18.61
C ARG A 211 6.46 6.82 19.74
N ALA A 212 6.28 7.22 21.00
CA ALA A 212 6.22 6.28 22.11
C ALA A 212 5.05 5.27 21.98
N TRP A 213 4.00 5.62 21.25
CA TRP A 213 2.86 4.74 21.02
C TRP A 213 3.14 3.62 20.01
N LEU A 214 4.20 3.73 19.21
CA LEU A 214 4.61 2.66 18.29
C LEU A 214 4.86 1.32 18.99
N GLN A 215 5.28 1.35 20.26
CA GLN A 215 5.46 0.13 21.08
C GLN A 215 4.15 -0.53 21.51
N GLN A 216 3.02 0.11 21.24
CA GLN A 216 1.69 -0.32 21.67
C GLN A 216 0.82 -0.75 20.48
N LEU A 217 1.40 -0.79 19.29
CA LEU A 217 0.71 -1.25 18.09
C LEU A 217 0.35 -2.74 18.20
N PRO A 218 -0.79 -3.15 17.66
CA PRO A 218 -1.10 -4.57 17.51
C PRO A 218 0.00 -5.29 16.73
N LYS A 219 0.33 -6.50 17.16
CA LYS A 219 1.26 -7.35 16.41
C LYS A 219 0.69 -7.61 15.01
N ASP A 220 1.59 -7.73 14.03
CA ASP A 220 1.26 -7.98 12.63
C ASP A 220 0.39 -6.89 11.97
N CYS A 221 0.24 -5.69 12.59
CA CYS A 221 -0.44 -4.59 11.93
C CYS A 221 0.27 -4.17 10.63
N ILE A 222 -0.50 -3.60 9.71
CA ILE A 222 0.00 -3.14 8.41
C ILE A 222 0.01 -1.61 8.42
N LEU A 223 1.19 -1.00 8.23
CA LEU A 223 1.34 0.43 8.01
C LEU A 223 1.60 0.69 6.53
N THR A 224 0.98 1.74 5.98
CA THR A 224 1.08 2.07 4.55
C THR A 224 1.65 3.48 4.31
N PRO A 225 2.83 3.83 4.87
CA PRO A 225 3.39 5.15 4.74
C PRO A 225 3.87 5.45 3.31
N HIS A 226 3.68 6.69 2.84
CA HIS A 226 4.50 7.24 1.77
C HIS A 226 5.88 7.70 2.33
N PRO A 227 6.91 8.01 1.50
CA PRO A 227 8.25 8.31 1.98
C PRO A 227 8.30 9.36 3.10
N LYS A 228 7.57 10.47 2.96
CA LYS A 228 7.55 11.54 3.98
C LYS A 228 6.87 11.11 5.29
N GLU A 229 5.83 10.27 5.24
CA GLU A 229 5.21 9.68 6.44
C GLU A 229 6.18 8.73 7.12
N MET A 230 6.91 7.93 6.34
CA MET A 230 7.93 7.03 6.88
C MET A 230 9.05 7.80 7.59
N GLU A 231 9.57 8.86 7.00
CA GLU A 231 10.57 9.73 7.63
C GLU A 231 10.08 10.34 8.94
N ARG A 232 8.81 10.78 9.00
CA ARG A 232 8.19 11.28 10.25
C ARG A 232 8.13 10.17 11.32
N LEU A 233 7.73 8.95 10.96
CA LEU A 233 7.73 7.80 11.87
C LEU A 233 9.15 7.49 12.39
N LEU A 234 10.14 7.56 11.52
CA LEU A 234 11.55 7.36 11.86
C LEU A 234 12.12 8.53 12.69
N GLY A 235 11.52 9.71 12.59
CA GLY A 235 11.95 10.94 13.27
C GLY A 235 13.20 11.58 12.71
N ALA A 236 13.61 11.20 11.51
CA ALA A 236 14.73 11.79 10.77
C ALA A 236 14.55 11.51 9.28
N ALA A 237 14.97 12.47 8.45
CA ALA A 237 15.07 12.30 7.01
C ALA A 237 16.08 11.21 6.65
N SER A 238 15.93 10.63 5.48
CA SER A 238 16.89 9.69 4.88
C SER A 238 17.64 10.39 3.74
N HIS A 239 18.89 10.00 3.50
CA HIS A 239 19.70 10.60 2.45
C HIS A 239 19.26 10.18 1.05
N ASP A 240 18.75 8.94 0.94
CA ASP A 240 18.27 8.35 -0.30
C ASP A 240 17.23 7.25 -0.04
N SER A 241 16.69 6.67 -1.12
CA SER A 241 15.69 5.61 -1.04
C SER A 241 16.25 4.31 -0.47
N CYS A 242 17.54 4.02 -0.66
CA CYS A 242 18.17 2.82 -0.10
C CYS A 242 18.22 2.88 1.43
N GLU A 243 18.65 4.00 2.00
CA GLU A 243 18.61 4.22 3.45
C GLU A 243 17.19 4.18 4.00
N LEU A 244 16.25 4.86 3.34
CA LEU A 244 14.85 4.87 3.76
C LEU A 244 14.27 3.46 3.80
N LEU A 245 14.51 2.64 2.77
CA LEU A 245 14.08 1.25 2.68
C LEU A 245 14.69 0.39 3.80
N ASN A 246 15.99 0.52 4.05
CA ASN A 246 16.67 -0.22 5.10
C ASN A 246 16.08 0.10 6.47
N ARG A 247 15.90 1.39 6.78
CA ARG A 247 15.29 1.85 8.04
C ARG A 247 13.83 1.43 8.18
N ALA A 248 13.06 1.41 7.08
CA ALA A 248 11.69 0.90 7.07
C ALA A 248 11.66 -0.60 7.38
N SER A 249 12.56 -1.39 6.76
CA SER A 249 12.67 -2.82 7.01
C SER A 249 13.11 -3.13 8.45
N GLU A 250 14.05 -2.37 9.01
CA GLU A 250 14.45 -2.48 10.42
C GLU A 250 13.30 -2.15 11.36
N MET A 251 12.50 -1.11 11.05
CA MET A 251 11.31 -0.77 11.83
C MET A 251 10.26 -1.87 11.75
N ALA A 252 10.00 -2.46 10.57
CA ALA A 252 9.07 -3.58 10.40
C ALA A 252 9.47 -4.78 11.27
N ALA A 253 10.74 -5.15 11.26
CA ALA A 253 11.27 -6.23 12.08
C ALA A 253 11.18 -5.91 13.59
N ARG A 254 11.53 -4.70 14.00
CA ARG A 254 11.48 -4.27 15.42
C ARG A 254 10.06 -4.22 15.96
N LEU A 255 9.09 -3.72 15.18
CA LEU A 255 7.70 -3.60 15.59
C LEU A 255 6.91 -4.90 15.38
N GLN A 256 7.49 -5.89 14.70
CA GLN A 256 6.79 -7.09 14.23
C GLN A 256 5.53 -6.69 13.44
N ALA A 257 5.68 -5.76 12.50
CA ALA A 257 4.63 -5.18 11.68
C ALA A 257 4.99 -5.25 10.19
N TYR A 258 3.99 -5.19 9.34
CA TYR A 258 4.18 -5.06 7.89
C TYR A 258 4.22 -3.58 7.53
N ILE A 259 5.19 -3.15 6.73
CA ILE A 259 5.27 -1.77 6.27
C ILE A 259 5.27 -1.74 4.74
N LEU A 260 4.21 -1.20 4.14
CA LEU A 260 4.16 -0.89 2.72
C LEU A 260 4.68 0.54 2.50
N LEU A 261 5.94 0.66 2.14
CA LEU A 261 6.54 1.92 1.74
C LEU A 261 6.05 2.26 0.32
N LYS A 262 5.09 3.19 0.23
CA LYS A 262 4.44 3.59 -1.03
C LYS A 262 5.43 4.32 -1.95
N GLY A 263 5.43 3.97 -3.24
CA GLY A 263 6.25 4.58 -4.29
C GLY A 263 5.85 4.01 -5.64
N HIS A 264 6.55 4.40 -6.71
CA HIS A 264 6.34 3.78 -8.02
C HIS A 264 6.54 2.26 -7.93
N TYR A 265 7.62 1.83 -7.30
CA TYR A 265 7.83 0.45 -6.88
C TYR A 265 7.55 0.35 -5.38
N THR A 266 6.29 0.12 -5.02
CA THR A 266 5.91 -0.05 -3.61
C THR A 266 6.66 -1.22 -3.00
N ALA A 267 7.32 -1.00 -1.86
CA ALA A 267 8.10 -2.00 -1.14
C ALA A 267 7.37 -2.50 0.11
N LEU A 268 7.07 -3.77 0.18
CA LEU A 268 6.54 -4.44 1.37
C LEU A 268 7.70 -4.95 2.24
N CYS A 269 7.96 -4.28 3.35
CA CYS A 269 8.90 -4.72 4.37
C CYS A 269 8.18 -5.68 5.34
N LEU A 270 8.69 -6.89 5.46
CA LEU A 270 8.14 -7.95 6.31
C LEU A 270 8.73 -7.91 7.73
N PRO A 271 8.02 -8.45 8.75
CA PRO A 271 8.58 -8.65 10.09
C PRO A 271 9.86 -9.50 10.11
N SER A 272 10.08 -10.33 9.11
CA SER A 272 11.31 -11.14 8.94
C SER A 272 12.52 -10.33 8.48
N GLY A 273 12.34 -9.09 8.03
CA GLY A 273 13.38 -8.25 7.41
C GLY A 273 13.51 -8.44 5.90
N GLN A 274 12.77 -9.35 5.29
CA GLN A 274 12.66 -9.48 3.82
C GLN A 274 11.86 -8.30 3.25
N VAL A 275 12.08 -7.99 1.97
CA VAL A 275 11.40 -6.92 1.24
C VAL A 275 10.92 -7.43 -0.10
N ILE A 276 9.64 -7.20 -0.39
CA ILE A 276 8.99 -7.61 -1.64
C ILE A 276 8.54 -6.36 -2.38
N PHE A 277 8.99 -6.19 -3.63
CA PHE A 277 8.62 -5.04 -4.46
C PHE A 277 7.47 -5.36 -5.41
N ASN A 278 6.59 -4.40 -5.58
CA ASN A 278 5.54 -4.42 -6.59
C ASN A 278 5.97 -3.64 -7.83
N THR A 279 5.68 -4.17 -9.02
CA THR A 279 6.04 -3.57 -10.31
C THR A 279 4.84 -3.07 -11.10
N THR A 280 3.61 -3.22 -10.61
CA THR A 280 2.40 -2.64 -11.21
C THR A 280 2.17 -1.22 -10.72
N GLY A 281 1.48 -0.43 -11.52
CA GLY A 281 1.19 0.98 -11.26
C GLY A 281 1.97 1.92 -12.17
N ASN A 282 1.49 3.14 -12.25
CA ASN A 282 2.05 4.15 -13.16
C ASN A 282 2.02 5.56 -12.53
N ALA A 283 2.70 6.51 -13.17
CA ALA A 283 2.83 7.87 -12.66
C ALA A 283 1.49 8.65 -12.58
N GLY A 284 0.47 8.27 -13.35
CA GLY A 284 -0.87 8.86 -13.26
C GLY A 284 -1.54 8.64 -11.91
N MET A 285 -1.10 7.62 -11.16
CA MET A 285 -1.59 7.36 -9.80
C MET A 285 -1.06 8.35 -8.75
N ALA A 286 -0.21 9.30 -9.13
CA ALA A 286 0.27 10.36 -8.26
C ALA A 286 -0.82 11.45 -8.05
N THR A 287 -1.98 11.04 -7.58
CA THR A 287 -3.15 11.88 -7.31
C THR A 287 -3.71 11.60 -5.92
N ALA A 288 -4.42 12.59 -5.34
CA ALA A 288 -5.02 12.46 -4.01
C ALA A 288 -6.04 11.31 -3.96
N GLY A 289 -6.07 10.59 -2.84
CA GLY A 289 -7.02 9.51 -2.62
C GLY A 289 -6.54 8.11 -3.04
N CYS A 290 -5.46 7.99 -3.83
CA CYS A 290 -4.93 6.68 -4.23
C CYS A 290 -4.49 5.83 -3.03
N GLY A 291 -3.91 6.45 -2.00
CA GLY A 291 -3.58 5.77 -0.74
C GLY A 291 -4.82 5.24 -0.02
N ASP A 292 -5.90 6.06 0.02
CA ASP A 292 -7.16 5.67 0.65
C ASP A 292 -7.77 4.44 -0.04
N VAL A 293 -7.66 4.37 -1.39
CA VAL A 293 -8.06 3.19 -2.17
C VAL A 293 -7.26 1.96 -1.75
N LEU A 294 -5.93 2.07 -1.64
CA LEU A 294 -5.06 0.97 -1.22
C LEU A 294 -5.43 0.46 0.19
N THR A 295 -5.67 1.37 1.12
CA THR A 295 -6.13 1.03 2.48
C THR A 295 -7.43 0.24 2.45
N GLY A 296 -8.40 0.67 1.64
CA GLY A 296 -9.65 -0.06 1.44
C GLY A 296 -9.44 -1.46 0.88
N VAL A 297 -8.61 -1.60 -0.16
CA VAL A 297 -8.29 -2.90 -0.78
C VAL A 297 -7.69 -3.86 0.24
N ILE A 298 -6.63 -3.45 0.95
CA ILE A 298 -5.94 -4.32 1.91
C ILE A 298 -6.88 -4.71 3.06
N THR A 299 -7.67 -3.75 3.59
CA THR A 299 -8.66 -4.02 4.64
C THR A 299 -9.71 -5.04 4.19
N GLY A 300 -10.21 -4.91 2.95
CA GLY A 300 -11.16 -5.86 2.37
C GLY A 300 -10.58 -7.26 2.21
N LEU A 301 -9.33 -7.38 1.74
CA LEU A 301 -8.62 -8.66 1.60
C LEU A 301 -8.37 -9.33 2.96
N LEU A 302 -7.92 -8.58 3.97
CA LEU A 302 -7.78 -9.09 5.33
C LEU A 302 -9.11 -9.59 5.89
N ALA A 303 -10.18 -8.81 5.73
CA ALA A 303 -11.51 -9.20 6.18
C ALA A 303 -12.01 -10.48 5.48
N ARG A 304 -11.61 -10.71 4.23
CA ARG A 304 -11.81 -11.95 3.48
C ARG A 304 -11.01 -13.14 4.04
N GLY A 305 -10.12 -12.91 5.01
CA GLY A 305 -9.30 -13.90 5.68
C GLY A 305 -7.99 -14.23 4.96
N TYR A 306 -7.52 -13.39 4.01
CA TYR A 306 -6.15 -13.52 3.50
C TYR A 306 -5.16 -13.26 4.64
N GLN A 307 -4.05 -14.00 4.64
CA GLN A 307 -2.94 -13.75 5.57
C GLN A 307 -2.35 -12.36 5.31
N HIS A 308 -1.73 -11.74 6.32
CA HIS A 308 -1.23 -10.36 6.24
C HIS A 308 -0.31 -10.14 5.03
N GLN A 309 0.69 -11.01 4.83
CA GLN A 309 1.59 -10.92 3.67
C GLN A 309 0.82 -11.06 2.35
N GLN A 310 -0.10 -12.02 2.24
CA GLN A 310 -0.91 -12.23 1.05
C GLN A 310 -1.80 -11.02 0.75
N ALA A 311 -2.45 -10.46 1.78
CA ALA A 311 -3.29 -9.27 1.63
C ALA A 311 -2.49 -8.05 1.17
N CYS A 312 -1.26 -7.88 1.67
CA CYS A 312 -0.35 -6.82 1.23
C CYS A 312 0.08 -7.03 -0.23
N MET A 313 0.56 -8.23 -0.58
CA MET A 313 1.03 -8.54 -1.94
C MET A 313 -0.09 -8.41 -2.97
N LEU A 314 -1.25 -9.04 -2.73
CA LEU A 314 -2.44 -8.91 -3.58
C LEU A 314 -2.91 -7.45 -3.64
N GLY A 315 -2.97 -6.77 -2.49
CA GLY A 315 -3.46 -5.39 -2.41
C GLY A 315 -2.63 -4.42 -3.23
N MET A 316 -1.30 -4.42 -3.07
CA MET A 316 -0.44 -3.52 -3.83
C MET A 316 -0.40 -3.85 -5.33
N TYR A 317 -0.46 -5.15 -5.70
CA TYR A 317 -0.49 -5.58 -7.09
C TYR A 317 -1.81 -5.18 -7.77
N LEU A 318 -2.95 -5.53 -7.18
CA LEU A 318 -4.28 -5.22 -7.74
C LEU A 318 -4.55 -3.72 -7.82
N HIS A 319 -4.10 -2.95 -6.82
CA HIS A 319 -4.19 -1.50 -6.82
C HIS A 319 -3.39 -0.89 -7.98
N GLY A 320 -2.13 -1.31 -8.16
CA GLY A 320 -1.30 -0.86 -9.26
C GLY A 320 -1.85 -1.28 -10.62
N LEU A 321 -2.25 -2.55 -10.77
CA LEU A 321 -2.85 -3.07 -12.01
C LEU A 321 -4.16 -2.34 -12.36
N ALA A 322 -4.99 -2.01 -11.36
CA ALA A 322 -6.20 -1.20 -11.59
C ALA A 322 -5.84 0.19 -12.14
N GLY A 323 -4.77 0.81 -11.63
CA GLY A 323 -4.23 2.07 -12.18
C GLY A 323 -3.73 1.91 -13.60
N ASP A 324 -3.04 0.81 -13.92
CA ASP A 324 -2.55 0.53 -15.28
C ASP A 324 -3.70 0.27 -16.27
N LEU A 325 -4.77 -0.35 -15.83
CA LEU A 325 -5.97 -0.53 -16.63
C LEU A 325 -6.73 0.78 -16.83
N ALA A 326 -6.84 1.60 -15.78
CA ALA A 326 -7.50 2.90 -15.84
C ALA A 326 -6.82 3.87 -16.81
N VAL A 327 -5.50 3.93 -16.80
CA VAL A 327 -4.72 4.80 -17.68
C VAL A 327 -4.98 4.54 -19.16
N ARG A 328 -5.30 3.29 -19.55
CA ARG A 328 -5.59 2.94 -20.94
C ARG A 328 -6.84 3.64 -21.50
N THR A 329 -7.77 4.02 -20.61
CA THR A 329 -9.03 4.67 -21.00
C THR A 329 -9.09 6.14 -20.62
N LYS A 330 -8.40 6.54 -19.55
CA LYS A 330 -8.44 7.91 -19.01
C LYS A 330 -7.24 8.76 -19.40
N GLY A 331 -6.13 8.11 -19.77
CA GLY A 331 -4.84 8.79 -19.90
C GLY A 331 -4.20 9.06 -18.53
N MET A 332 -2.91 9.37 -18.57
CA MET A 332 -2.11 9.54 -17.36
C MET A 332 -2.42 10.84 -16.60
N GLU A 333 -2.66 11.92 -17.35
CA GLU A 333 -2.92 13.26 -16.79
C GLU A 333 -4.32 13.42 -16.17
N SER A 334 -5.28 12.62 -16.62
CA SER A 334 -6.69 12.73 -16.19
C SER A 334 -7.11 11.70 -15.17
N LEU A 335 -6.19 10.81 -14.77
CA LEU A 335 -6.49 9.72 -13.84
C LEU A 335 -6.73 10.27 -12.43
N VAL A 336 -7.84 9.84 -11.82
CA VAL A 336 -8.19 10.14 -10.43
C VAL A 336 -8.43 8.84 -9.64
N ALA A 337 -8.41 8.93 -8.31
CA ALA A 337 -8.52 7.75 -7.43
C ALA A 337 -9.80 6.94 -7.63
N SER A 338 -10.93 7.57 -8.01
CA SER A 338 -12.17 6.85 -8.32
C SER A 338 -12.04 5.96 -9.58
N ASP A 339 -11.22 6.34 -10.56
CA ASP A 339 -10.98 5.51 -11.74
C ASP A 339 -10.25 4.21 -11.37
N ILE A 340 -9.37 4.26 -10.37
CA ILE A 340 -8.70 3.07 -9.82
C ILE A 340 -9.74 2.16 -9.17
N VAL A 341 -10.62 2.72 -8.32
CA VAL A 341 -11.73 1.95 -7.70
C VAL A 341 -12.59 1.27 -8.75
N ASP A 342 -12.96 1.99 -9.81
CA ASP A 342 -13.82 1.48 -10.88
C ASP A 342 -13.11 0.44 -11.76
N SER A 343 -11.76 0.43 -11.78
CA SER A 343 -10.93 -0.54 -12.50
C SER A 343 -10.56 -1.78 -11.67
N LEU A 344 -10.75 -1.77 -10.34
CA LEU A 344 -10.50 -2.94 -9.48
C LEU A 344 -11.19 -4.22 -9.97
N PRO A 345 -12.47 -4.21 -10.40
CA PRO A 345 -13.11 -5.43 -10.90
C PRO A 345 -12.40 -6.04 -12.12
N ALA A 346 -11.83 -5.20 -12.98
CA ALA A 346 -11.05 -5.67 -14.13
C ALA A 346 -9.69 -6.25 -13.70
N ALA A 347 -9.04 -5.65 -12.70
CA ALA A 347 -7.79 -6.16 -12.13
C ALA A 347 -8.00 -7.52 -11.45
N PHE A 348 -9.09 -7.71 -10.72
CA PHE A 348 -9.42 -9.02 -10.14
C PHE A 348 -9.66 -10.08 -11.22
N ARG A 349 -10.47 -9.78 -12.26
CA ARG A 349 -10.68 -10.73 -13.36
C ARG A 349 -9.37 -11.13 -14.04
N TYR A 350 -8.47 -10.17 -14.29
CA TYR A 350 -7.18 -10.42 -14.91
C TYR A 350 -6.35 -11.47 -14.15
N ILE A 351 -6.38 -11.42 -12.83
CA ILE A 351 -5.61 -12.36 -12.01
C ILE A 351 -6.35 -13.69 -11.77
N GLU A 352 -7.68 -13.72 -11.92
CA GLU A 352 -8.51 -14.93 -11.82
C GLU A 352 -8.46 -15.80 -13.08
N ASP A 353 -8.25 -15.21 -14.25
CA ASP A 353 -8.09 -15.86 -15.57
C ASP A 353 -6.65 -16.42 -15.73
#